data_fb5d5ca7caed11be09cfb003409502c9
#
_entry.id   fb5d5ca7caed11be09cfb003409502c9
#
_cell.length_a   1.000
_cell.length_b   1.000
_cell.length_c   1.000
_cell.angle_alpha   90.00
_cell.angle_beta   90.00
_cell.angle_gamma   90.00
#
_symmetry.space_group_name_H-M   'P 1'
#
loop_
_entity.id
_entity.type
_entity.pdbx_description
1 polymer ?
#
loop_
_entity_poly.entity_id
_entity_poly.type
_entity_poly.pdbx_seq_one_letter_code
_entity_poly.pdbx_strand_id
1 'polypeptide(L)'
;MAYVVEDVEEKAFKSLILEPKNLRVLGSELSLKILQELSKKPSCAMDIARKLKQHEQKIYYHLRRLEKAGIIKLIEKVERVGAVAKIYSVPCPYISVKIFEAEGLEIKKKIRELEFFKPFVEKGKLNAIIVVGSPDPHGKYAAQASDGSAAIDLALFLGTFLETSDLNYKIDTQIREGDLQKNLILIGGPKANMLIEKINSKLPIYFDTKHDFNIVSSFSKNVYTEDEVGIVIKMESPFAKGKEVLVLSGRRFKGTRAAIVAIVKHLKKIAEGNKFNSNIA
;
A
#
# COMPACT_ATOMS: atom_id res chain seq x y z
N MET A 1 -6.21 -15.88 8.70
CA MET A 1 -4.87 -15.44 9.11
C MET A 1 -5.06 -14.26 10.03
N ALA A 2 -4.43 -14.26 11.19
CA ALA A 2 -4.45 -13.13 12.11
C ALA A 2 -3.16 -12.32 11.96
N TYR A 3 -3.22 -11.05 12.35
CA TYR A 3 -2.08 -10.16 12.42
C TYR A 3 -2.04 -9.51 13.80
N VAL A 4 -0.84 -9.26 14.28
CA VAL A 4 -0.57 -8.43 15.47
C VAL A 4 0.21 -7.21 14.98
N VAL A 5 -0.16 -6.05 15.47
CA VAL A 5 0.57 -4.80 15.22
C VAL A 5 1.45 -4.55 16.43
N GLU A 6 2.71 -4.28 16.21
CA GLU A 6 3.67 -3.94 17.25
C GLU A 6 3.78 -2.41 17.34
N ASP A 7 3.52 -1.86 18.51
CA ASP A 7 3.37 -0.41 18.73
C ASP A 7 4.66 0.39 18.45
N VAL A 8 5.81 -0.22 18.70
CA VAL A 8 7.11 0.49 18.62
C VAL A 8 7.60 0.65 17.18
N GLU A 9 7.22 -0.25 16.26
CA GLU A 9 7.69 -0.25 14.88
C GLU A 9 6.57 -0.14 13.85
N GLU A 10 5.31 -0.02 14.28
CA GLU A 10 4.09 0.00 13.42
C GLU A 10 4.03 -1.12 12.36
N LYS A 11 4.71 -2.22 12.60
CA LYS A 11 4.76 -3.37 11.70
C LYS A 11 3.67 -4.38 12.03
N ALA A 12 2.95 -4.85 11.00
CA ALA A 12 2.00 -5.94 11.14
C ALA A 12 2.68 -7.30 10.88
N PHE A 13 2.61 -8.18 11.85
CA PHE A 13 3.19 -9.52 11.77
C PHE A 13 2.10 -10.59 11.70
N LYS A 14 2.40 -11.68 10.98
CA LYS A 14 1.53 -12.87 11.01
C LYS A 14 1.51 -13.45 12.40
N SER A 15 0.31 -13.70 12.92
CA SER A 15 0.11 -14.32 14.22
C SER A 15 -0.75 -15.57 14.12
N LEU A 16 -0.41 -16.54 14.92
CA LEU A 16 -1.25 -17.71 15.17
C LEU A 16 -2.22 -17.38 16.30
N ILE A 17 -3.53 -17.53 16.05
CA ILE A 17 -4.52 -17.47 17.14
C ILE A 17 -4.53 -18.81 17.86
N LEU A 18 -4.15 -18.79 19.13
CA LEU A 18 -4.14 -19.97 20.01
C LEU A 18 -5.43 -20.00 20.83
N GLU A 19 -6.06 -21.17 20.94
CA GLU A 19 -7.15 -21.36 21.88
C GLU A 19 -6.65 -21.24 23.32
N PRO A 20 -7.40 -20.56 24.22
CA PRO A 20 -6.97 -20.32 25.61
C PRO A 20 -6.54 -21.57 26.37
N LYS A 21 -7.22 -22.72 26.14
CA LYS A 21 -6.88 -24.01 26.77
C LYS A 21 -5.45 -24.50 26.42
N ASN A 22 -4.88 -24.04 25.33
CA ASN A 22 -3.55 -24.43 24.85
C ASN A 22 -2.41 -23.56 25.40
N LEU A 23 -2.71 -22.45 26.10
CA LEU A 23 -1.70 -21.57 26.73
C LEU A 23 -0.73 -22.34 27.63
N ARG A 24 -1.22 -23.35 28.35
CA ARG A 24 -0.40 -24.18 29.24
C ARG A 24 0.77 -24.90 28.54
N VAL A 25 0.73 -25.01 27.19
CA VAL A 25 1.84 -25.62 26.42
C VAL A 25 3.04 -24.65 26.37
N LEU A 26 2.80 -23.35 26.40
CA LEU A 26 3.83 -22.31 26.39
C LEU A 26 4.42 -22.06 27.79
N GLY A 27 3.76 -22.49 28.87
CA GLY A 27 4.24 -22.33 30.24
C GLY A 27 5.49 -23.17 30.58
N SER A 28 5.97 -24.01 29.66
CA SER A 28 7.19 -24.80 29.85
C SER A 28 8.38 -24.08 29.22
N GLU A 29 9.42 -23.83 30.03
CA GLU A 29 10.69 -23.23 29.55
C GLU A 29 11.31 -24.04 28.39
N LEU A 30 11.20 -25.38 28.46
CA LEU A 30 11.71 -26.26 27.41
C LEU A 30 10.89 -26.09 26.12
N SER A 31 9.57 -25.92 26.20
CA SER A 31 8.75 -25.62 25.01
C SER A 31 9.19 -24.32 24.35
N LEU A 32 9.47 -23.27 25.11
CA LEU A 32 9.95 -22.00 24.58
C LEU A 32 11.34 -22.13 23.92
N LYS A 33 12.28 -22.85 24.53
CA LYS A 33 13.59 -23.15 23.95
C LYS A 33 13.48 -23.93 22.63
N ILE A 34 12.57 -24.90 22.55
CA ILE A 34 12.29 -25.65 21.31
C ILE A 34 11.76 -24.70 20.21
N LEU A 35 10.82 -23.82 20.53
CA LEU A 35 10.28 -22.85 19.59
C LEU A 35 11.37 -21.89 19.10
N GLN A 36 12.25 -21.41 19.97
CA GLN A 36 13.40 -20.57 19.62
C GLN A 36 14.36 -21.29 18.66
N GLU A 37 14.61 -22.59 18.84
CA GLU A 37 15.45 -23.34 17.90
C GLU A 37 14.75 -23.56 16.55
N LEU A 38 13.44 -23.87 16.56
CA LEU A 38 12.64 -24.03 15.34
C LEU A 38 12.45 -22.71 14.58
N SER A 39 12.48 -21.56 15.25
CA SER A 39 12.41 -20.25 14.58
C SER A 39 13.65 -19.92 13.76
N LYS A 40 14.82 -20.45 14.16
CA LYS A 40 16.08 -20.27 13.42
C LYS A 40 16.11 -21.09 12.13
N LYS A 41 15.66 -22.36 12.20
CA LYS A 41 15.52 -23.24 11.05
C LYS A 41 14.63 -24.45 11.38
N PRO A 42 13.91 -25.00 10.39
CA PRO A 42 13.21 -26.26 10.54
C PRO A 42 14.14 -27.37 11.00
N SER A 43 13.68 -28.20 11.96
CA SER A 43 14.54 -29.20 12.60
C SER A 43 13.74 -30.42 13.07
N CYS A 44 14.41 -31.55 13.22
CA CYS A 44 13.85 -32.80 13.83
C CYS A 44 14.13 -32.84 15.34
N ALA A 45 13.45 -33.75 16.02
CA ALA A 45 13.58 -33.94 17.47
C ALA A 45 15.03 -34.24 17.90
N MET A 46 15.75 -35.08 17.16
CA MET A 46 17.14 -35.44 17.45
C MET A 46 18.09 -34.26 17.37
N ASP A 47 17.93 -33.41 16.32
CA ASP A 47 18.77 -32.23 16.14
C ASP A 47 18.53 -31.19 17.25
N ILE A 48 17.27 -31.01 17.68
CA ILE A 48 16.89 -30.14 18.80
C ILE A 48 17.42 -30.68 20.12
N ALA A 49 17.28 -32.01 20.36
CA ALA A 49 17.78 -32.67 21.56
C ALA A 49 19.28 -32.48 21.74
N ARG A 50 20.04 -32.67 20.66
CA ARG A 50 21.50 -32.42 20.63
C ARG A 50 21.87 -30.99 20.96
N LYS A 51 21.17 -30.02 20.34
CA LYS A 51 21.43 -28.58 20.57
C LYS A 51 21.10 -28.13 21.98
N LEU A 52 19.96 -28.59 22.52
CA LEU A 52 19.50 -28.20 23.84
C LEU A 52 20.09 -29.09 24.97
N LYS A 53 20.92 -30.06 24.61
CA LYS A 53 21.50 -31.07 25.56
C LYS A 53 20.42 -31.72 26.44
N GLN A 54 19.32 -32.11 25.78
CA GLN A 54 18.18 -32.79 26.43
C GLN A 54 17.97 -34.15 25.83
N HIS A 55 17.35 -35.03 26.63
CA HIS A 55 16.99 -36.40 26.17
C HIS A 55 15.93 -36.30 25.04
N GLU A 56 16.11 -37.10 23.99
CA GLU A 56 15.29 -37.04 22.79
C GLU A 56 13.80 -37.29 23.07
N GLN A 57 13.48 -38.27 23.94
CA GLN A 57 12.09 -38.56 24.33
C GLN A 57 11.39 -37.36 24.95
N LYS A 58 12.13 -36.54 25.74
CA LYS A 58 11.59 -35.32 26.33
C LYS A 58 11.26 -34.30 25.26
N ILE A 59 12.11 -34.17 24.24
CA ILE A 59 11.85 -33.30 23.10
C ILE A 59 10.65 -33.77 22.29
N TYR A 60 10.53 -35.06 22.01
CA TYR A 60 9.37 -35.62 21.33
C TYR A 60 8.05 -35.37 22.09
N TYR A 61 8.05 -35.46 23.40
CA TYR A 61 6.87 -35.10 24.20
C TYR A 61 6.44 -33.68 23.99
N HIS A 62 7.39 -32.72 24.04
CA HIS A 62 7.08 -31.30 23.83
C HIS A 62 6.67 -31.01 22.39
N LEU A 63 7.34 -31.56 21.38
CA LEU A 63 6.97 -31.38 19.98
C LEU A 63 5.55 -31.89 19.70
N ARG A 64 5.15 -33.06 20.21
CA ARG A 64 3.76 -33.57 20.08
C ARG A 64 2.74 -32.63 20.70
N ARG A 65 3.04 -32.02 21.86
CA ARG A 65 2.15 -31.05 22.50
C ARG A 65 2.04 -29.76 21.72
N LEU A 66 3.15 -29.25 21.22
CA LEU A 66 3.21 -28.06 20.38
C LEU A 66 2.49 -28.27 19.04
N GLU A 67 2.68 -29.44 18.41
CA GLU A 67 2.00 -29.84 17.18
C GLU A 67 0.48 -29.96 17.39
N LYS A 68 0.04 -30.67 18.47
CA LYS A 68 -1.38 -30.76 18.82
C LYS A 68 -2.04 -29.43 19.13
N ALA A 69 -1.30 -28.48 19.69
CA ALA A 69 -1.76 -27.13 19.91
C ALA A 69 -1.73 -26.27 18.63
N GLY A 70 -1.22 -26.78 17.51
CA GLY A 70 -1.11 -26.06 16.24
C GLY A 70 0.00 -25.02 16.19
N ILE A 71 0.88 -24.96 17.21
CA ILE A 71 1.95 -23.97 17.33
C ILE A 71 3.08 -24.23 16.34
N ILE A 72 3.36 -25.52 16.08
CA ILE A 72 4.32 -25.96 15.07
C ILE A 72 3.63 -26.81 14.01
N LYS A 73 4.24 -26.91 12.83
CA LYS A 73 3.76 -27.73 11.72
C LYS A 73 4.83 -28.72 11.28
N LEU A 74 4.41 -29.95 11.01
CA LEU A 74 5.22 -30.92 10.27
C LEU A 74 5.34 -30.42 8.82
N ILE A 75 6.58 -30.24 8.33
CA ILE A 75 6.85 -29.83 6.95
C ILE A 75 7.07 -31.03 6.07
N GLU A 76 7.96 -31.94 6.52
CA GLU A 76 8.38 -33.11 5.75
C GLU A 76 8.79 -34.27 6.66
N LYS A 77 8.87 -35.44 6.06
CA LYS A 77 9.44 -36.64 6.67
C LYS A 77 10.68 -37.04 5.85
N VAL A 78 11.81 -37.16 6.50
CA VAL A 78 13.09 -37.45 5.84
C VAL A 78 13.62 -38.79 6.39
N GLU A 79 14.01 -39.71 5.52
CA GLU A 79 14.70 -40.91 5.94
C GLU A 79 16.14 -40.60 6.35
N ARG A 80 16.51 -40.97 7.58
CA ARG A 80 17.86 -40.85 8.12
C ARG A 80 18.27 -42.16 8.81
N VAL A 81 19.32 -42.79 8.29
CA VAL A 81 19.97 -43.97 8.91
C VAL A 81 18.95 -44.98 9.45
N GLY A 82 18.01 -45.43 8.58
CA GLY A 82 17.04 -46.46 8.92
C GLY A 82 15.83 -46.02 9.76
N ALA A 83 15.66 -44.73 10.01
CA ALA A 83 14.52 -44.17 10.71
C ALA A 83 13.93 -42.93 10.01
N VAL A 84 12.62 -42.73 10.15
CA VAL A 84 11.93 -41.56 9.58
C VAL A 84 11.99 -40.39 10.57
N ALA A 85 12.75 -39.37 10.23
CA ALA A 85 12.80 -38.09 10.97
C ALA A 85 11.68 -37.15 10.52
N LYS A 86 10.92 -36.62 11.47
CA LYS A 86 9.89 -35.60 11.24
C LYS A 86 10.50 -34.23 11.40
N ILE A 87 10.43 -33.39 10.36
CA ILE A 87 10.93 -32.00 10.37
C ILE A 87 9.77 -31.05 10.70
N TYR A 88 9.97 -30.24 11.72
CA TYR A 88 8.99 -29.27 12.22
C TYR A 88 9.45 -27.83 11.96
N SER A 89 8.49 -26.90 11.81
CA SER A 89 8.74 -25.46 11.79
C SER A 89 7.70 -24.67 12.55
N VAL A 90 8.03 -23.43 12.88
CA VAL A 90 7.11 -22.43 13.43
C VAL A 90 6.53 -21.61 12.26
N PRO A 91 5.20 -21.63 12.02
CA PRO A 91 4.60 -20.98 10.85
C PRO A 91 4.45 -19.47 10.99
N CYS A 92 4.47 -18.94 12.21
CA CYS A 92 4.24 -17.53 12.50
C CYS A 92 5.18 -17.04 13.61
N PRO A 93 5.67 -15.76 13.50
CA PRO A 93 6.54 -15.18 14.54
C PRO A 93 5.81 -14.87 15.84
N TYR A 94 4.48 -14.67 15.80
CA TYR A 94 3.67 -14.31 16.95
C TYR A 94 2.58 -15.35 17.26
N ILE A 95 2.23 -15.43 18.53
CA ILE A 95 1.10 -16.21 19.05
C ILE A 95 0.20 -15.24 19.80
N SER A 96 -1.05 -15.15 19.39
CA SER A 96 -2.08 -14.32 20.02
C SER A 96 -3.17 -15.18 20.63
N VAL A 97 -3.73 -14.74 21.74
CA VAL A 97 -4.86 -15.42 22.38
C VAL A 97 -6.03 -14.45 22.43
N LYS A 98 -7.16 -14.84 21.85
CA LYS A 98 -8.38 -14.06 21.92
C LYS A 98 -9.06 -14.31 23.26
N ILE A 99 -9.22 -13.27 24.06
CA ILE A 99 -9.81 -13.33 25.41
C ILE A 99 -11.32 -12.99 25.35
N PHE A 100 -11.69 -11.99 24.53
CA PHE A 100 -13.09 -11.59 24.33
C PHE A 100 -13.30 -11.06 22.90
N GLU A 101 -14.57 -10.93 22.49
CA GLU A 101 -14.91 -10.29 21.23
C GLU A 101 -14.77 -8.77 21.38
N ALA A 102 -14.04 -8.15 20.45
CA ALA A 102 -13.89 -6.70 20.35
C ALA A 102 -13.99 -6.28 18.90
N GLU A 103 -14.45 -5.05 18.67
CA GLU A 103 -14.38 -4.44 17.35
C GLU A 103 -12.91 -4.18 16.99
N GLY A 104 -12.46 -4.80 15.90
CA GLY A 104 -11.10 -4.60 15.39
C GLY A 104 -11.03 -3.40 14.45
N LEU A 105 -9.86 -2.78 14.37
CA LEU A 105 -9.58 -1.79 13.34
C LEU A 105 -9.45 -2.50 11.98
N GLU A 106 -10.03 -1.91 10.91
CA GLU A 106 -9.94 -2.45 9.55
C GLU A 106 -8.55 -2.27 8.93
N ILE A 107 -7.57 -3.05 9.37
CA ILE A 107 -6.19 -3.02 8.82
C ILE A 107 -6.16 -3.32 7.32
N LYS A 108 -7.04 -4.20 6.82
CA LYS A 108 -7.13 -4.55 5.38
C LYS A 108 -7.45 -3.36 4.48
N LYS A 109 -8.16 -2.36 4.99
CA LYS A 109 -8.52 -1.17 4.23
C LYS A 109 -7.29 -0.31 3.95
N LYS A 110 -6.50 0.00 4.98
CA LYS A 110 -5.25 0.78 4.83
C LYS A 110 -4.23 0.11 3.91
N ILE A 111 -4.05 -1.21 3.96
CA ILE A 111 -3.07 -1.91 3.12
C ILE A 111 -3.44 -1.87 1.63
N ARG A 112 -4.74 -2.01 1.28
CA ARG A 112 -5.20 -1.91 -0.12
C ARG A 112 -5.14 -0.49 -0.65
N GLU A 113 -5.47 0.47 0.18
CA GLU A 113 -5.39 1.89 -0.14
C GLU A 113 -3.93 2.32 -0.40
N LEU A 114 -2.98 1.85 0.41
CA LEU A 114 -1.54 2.05 0.21
C LEU A 114 -1.03 1.43 -1.10
N GLU A 115 -1.57 0.28 -1.51
CA GLU A 115 -1.16 -0.38 -2.75
C GLU A 115 -1.47 0.48 -3.98
N PHE A 116 -2.62 1.15 -4.00
CA PHE A 116 -2.97 2.09 -5.08
C PHE A 116 -1.97 3.24 -5.19
N PHE A 117 -1.51 3.76 -4.02
CA PHE A 117 -0.59 4.90 -4.00
C PHE A 117 0.87 4.55 -4.23
N LYS A 118 1.25 3.28 -4.38
CA LYS A 118 2.61 2.98 -4.84
C LYS A 118 2.81 3.46 -6.29
N PRO A 119 3.97 4.07 -6.62
CA PRO A 119 5.14 4.36 -5.78
C PRO A 119 5.09 5.75 -5.12
N PHE A 120 3.96 6.46 -5.11
CA PHE A 120 3.84 7.83 -4.56
C PHE A 120 3.94 7.86 -3.03
N VAL A 121 3.49 6.80 -2.36
CA VAL A 121 3.64 6.59 -0.92
C VAL A 121 4.35 5.27 -0.70
N GLU A 122 5.53 5.31 -0.07
CA GLU A 122 6.33 4.13 0.23
C GLU A 122 6.93 4.24 1.64
N LYS A 123 6.82 3.16 2.42
CA LYS A 123 7.41 3.07 3.76
C LYS A 123 7.05 4.26 4.66
N GLY A 124 5.77 4.67 4.65
CA GLY A 124 5.28 5.79 5.45
C GLY A 124 5.82 7.17 5.01
N LYS A 125 6.36 7.31 3.82
CA LYS A 125 6.87 8.58 3.29
C LYS A 125 6.25 8.91 1.94
N LEU A 126 6.04 10.21 1.69
CA LEU A 126 5.63 10.70 0.38
C LEU A 126 6.84 10.70 -0.57
N ASN A 127 6.82 9.77 -1.53
CA ASN A 127 7.85 9.61 -2.56
C ASN A 127 7.41 10.28 -3.88
N ALA A 128 6.83 11.48 -3.78
CA ALA A 128 6.33 12.24 -4.90
C ALA A 128 6.35 13.73 -4.59
N ILE A 129 6.23 14.55 -5.64
CA ILE A 129 5.94 15.99 -5.52
C ILE A 129 4.48 16.21 -5.91
N ILE A 130 3.70 16.87 -5.05
CA ILE A 130 2.37 17.35 -5.38
C ILE A 130 2.52 18.66 -6.15
N VAL A 131 2.00 18.71 -7.37
CA VAL A 131 2.10 19.91 -8.22
C VAL A 131 0.71 20.47 -8.48
N VAL A 132 0.52 21.72 -8.06
CA VAL A 132 -0.68 22.51 -8.31
C VAL A 132 -0.36 23.65 -9.27
N GLY A 133 -1.35 24.16 -9.96
CA GLY A 133 -1.16 25.36 -10.80
C GLY A 133 -0.89 26.62 -9.95
N SER A 134 -0.17 27.58 -10.51
CA SER A 134 0.06 28.86 -9.87
C SER A 134 -1.24 29.68 -9.74
N PRO A 135 -1.45 30.37 -8.60
CA PRO A 135 -2.58 31.32 -8.45
C PRO A 135 -2.43 32.56 -9.32
N ASP A 136 -1.21 32.86 -9.77
CA ASP A 136 -0.97 34.00 -10.66
C ASP A 136 -1.18 33.64 -12.13
N PRO A 137 -1.55 34.58 -13.00
CA PRO A 137 -1.68 34.33 -14.44
C PRO A 137 -0.39 33.79 -15.03
N HIS A 138 -0.42 32.64 -15.66
CA HIS A 138 0.77 31.98 -16.20
C HIS A 138 0.46 31.03 -17.36
N GLY A 139 1.52 30.48 -17.95
CA GLY A 139 1.44 29.49 -19.00
C GLY A 139 0.80 30.00 -20.30
N LYS A 140 0.51 29.04 -21.20
CA LYS A 140 -0.01 29.32 -22.55
C LYS A 140 -1.35 30.04 -22.56
N TYR A 141 -2.15 29.85 -21.54
CA TYR A 141 -3.52 30.39 -21.47
C TYR A 141 -3.64 31.61 -20.53
N ALA A 142 -2.53 32.09 -19.95
CA ALA A 142 -2.51 33.17 -18.96
C ALA A 142 -3.58 32.97 -17.86
N ALA A 143 -3.76 31.71 -17.45
CA ALA A 143 -4.79 31.31 -16.51
C ALA A 143 -4.29 31.31 -15.07
N GLN A 144 -5.20 31.55 -14.14
CA GLN A 144 -4.99 31.42 -12.69
C GLN A 144 -5.56 30.07 -12.23
N ALA A 145 -4.84 29.36 -11.37
CA ALA A 145 -5.33 28.13 -10.79
C ALA A 145 -6.11 28.41 -9.50
N SER A 146 -7.22 27.71 -9.32
CA SER A 146 -8.03 27.71 -8.09
C SER A 146 -8.03 26.33 -7.39
N ASP A 147 -7.27 25.36 -7.92
CA ASP A 147 -7.30 23.98 -7.48
C ASP A 147 -6.48 23.70 -6.20
N GLY A 148 -5.74 24.71 -5.69
CA GLY A 148 -4.92 24.56 -4.49
C GLY A 148 -5.70 24.14 -3.24
N SER A 149 -6.94 24.64 -3.07
CA SER A 149 -7.81 24.24 -1.96
C SER A 149 -8.22 22.77 -2.01
N ALA A 150 -8.43 22.24 -3.21
CA ALA A 150 -8.74 20.82 -3.41
C ALA A 150 -7.50 19.93 -3.15
N ALA A 151 -6.30 20.43 -3.43
CA ALA A 151 -5.05 19.75 -3.10
C ALA A 151 -4.83 19.58 -1.57
N ILE A 152 -5.37 20.49 -0.75
CA ILE A 152 -5.33 20.37 0.71
C ILE A 152 -6.09 19.11 1.16
N ASP A 153 -7.29 18.85 0.64
CA ASP A 153 -8.07 17.67 0.97
C ASP A 153 -7.29 16.38 0.64
N LEU A 154 -6.59 16.35 -0.50
CA LEU A 154 -5.73 15.22 -0.86
C LEU A 154 -4.53 15.10 0.08
N ALA A 155 -3.86 16.20 0.40
CA ALA A 155 -2.69 16.19 1.29
C ALA A 155 -3.04 15.69 2.69
N LEU A 156 -4.18 16.12 3.26
CA LEU A 156 -4.69 15.64 4.53
C LEU A 156 -5.00 14.13 4.46
N PHE A 157 -5.60 13.67 3.39
CA PHE A 157 -5.89 12.26 3.20
C PHE A 157 -4.60 11.43 3.07
N LEU A 158 -3.64 11.87 2.24
CA LEU A 158 -2.34 11.20 2.11
C LEU A 158 -1.60 11.18 3.44
N GLY A 159 -1.70 12.26 4.24
CA GLY A 159 -1.10 12.35 5.58
C GLY A 159 -1.53 11.22 6.52
N THR A 160 -2.70 10.61 6.30
CA THR A 160 -3.13 9.45 7.10
C THR A 160 -2.30 8.18 6.86
N PHE A 161 -1.48 8.16 5.82
CA PHE A 161 -0.59 7.05 5.43
C PHE A 161 0.89 7.36 5.69
N LEU A 162 1.21 8.59 6.14
CA LEU A 162 2.58 9.04 6.31
C LEU A 162 2.97 9.03 7.79
N GLU A 163 4.17 8.54 8.08
CA GLU A 163 4.84 8.63 9.39
C GLU A 163 5.53 9.99 9.55
N THR A 164 6.07 10.50 8.44
CA THR A 164 6.75 11.79 8.39
C THR A 164 6.33 12.55 7.15
N SER A 165 6.24 13.88 7.24
CA SER A 165 5.96 14.75 6.11
C SER A 165 7.08 15.75 5.90
N ASP A 166 7.60 15.80 4.66
CA ASP A 166 8.48 16.88 4.19
C ASP A 166 7.65 17.86 3.33
N LEU A 167 8.23 19.02 3.02
CA LEU A 167 7.62 19.99 2.11
C LEU A 167 7.70 19.48 0.66
N ASN A 168 6.77 18.62 0.28
CA ASN A 168 6.73 17.94 -1.02
C ASN A 168 5.64 18.48 -1.95
N TYR A 169 5.31 19.78 -1.87
CA TYR A 169 4.45 20.40 -2.86
C TYR A 169 5.17 21.57 -3.58
N LYS A 170 4.78 21.83 -4.81
CA LYS A 170 5.23 22.98 -5.62
C LYS A 170 4.10 23.49 -6.49
N ILE A 171 4.13 24.78 -6.79
CA ILE A 171 3.35 25.30 -7.91
C ILE A 171 4.09 24.99 -9.23
N ASP A 172 3.35 24.81 -10.29
CA ASP A 172 3.87 24.38 -11.59
C ASP A 172 4.96 25.29 -12.16
N THR A 173 4.89 26.60 -11.87
CA THR A 173 5.90 27.60 -12.25
C THR A 173 7.24 27.44 -11.49
N GLN A 174 7.28 26.70 -10.40
CA GLN A 174 8.48 26.45 -9.59
C GLN A 174 9.17 25.10 -9.94
N ILE A 175 8.59 24.31 -10.83
CA ILE A 175 9.12 23.01 -11.22
C ILE A 175 10.40 23.18 -12.04
N ARG A 176 11.44 22.46 -11.65
CA ARG A 176 12.75 22.40 -12.33
C ARG A 176 12.96 21.01 -12.93
N GLU A 177 13.95 20.89 -13.82
CA GLU A 177 14.28 19.60 -14.48
C GLU A 177 14.52 18.46 -13.51
N GLY A 178 15.21 18.71 -12.39
CA GLY A 178 15.45 17.69 -11.35
C GLY A 178 14.16 17.21 -10.65
N ASP A 179 13.11 18.03 -10.61
CA ASP A 179 11.82 17.65 -10.04
C ASP A 179 11.07 16.68 -10.98
N LEU A 180 11.24 16.85 -12.29
CA LEU A 180 10.63 15.99 -13.31
C LEU A 180 11.18 14.56 -13.27
N GLN A 181 12.33 14.33 -12.61
CA GLN A 181 12.92 13.02 -12.40
C GLN A 181 12.32 12.27 -11.19
N LYS A 182 11.27 12.80 -10.58
CA LYS A 182 10.56 12.20 -9.44
C LYS A 182 9.17 11.73 -9.84
N ASN A 183 8.51 10.97 -8.97
CA ASN A 183 7.08 10.72 -9.11
C ASN A 183 6.31 12.03 -8.87
N LEU A 184 5.25 12.27 -9.63
CA LEU A 184 4.49 13.52 -9.56
C LEU A 184 3.00 13.23 -9.35
N ILE A 185 2.37 13.98 -8.47
CA ILE A 185 0.92 14.05 -8.32
C ILE A 185 0.49 15.40 -8.88
N LEU A 186 -0.14 15.38 -10.06
CA LEU A 186 -0.52 16.58 -10.80
C LEU A 186 -2.00 16.91 -10.56
N ILE A 187 -2.28 18.10 -10.06
CA ILE A 187 -3.63 18.53 -9.70
C ILE A 187 -4.01 19.76 -10.51
N GLY A 188 -5.22 19.75 -11.07
CA GLY A 188 -5.78 20.83 -11.88
C GLY A 188 -6.08 20.44 -13.32
N GLY A 189 -6.51 21.39 -14.13
CA GLY A 189 -6.72 21.21 -15.56
C GLY A 189 -5.55 21.72 -16.41
N PRO A 190 -5.45 21.34 -17.70
CA PRO A 190 -4.35 21.77 -18.59
C PRO A 190 -4.36 23.29 -18.87
N LYS A 191 -5.47 23.96 -18.57
CA LYS A 191 -5.57 25.42 -18.71
C LYS A 191 -4.75 26.14 -17.62
N ALA A 192 -4.70 25.56 -16.41
CA ALA A 192 -4.17 26.20 -15.21
C ALA A 192 -2.96 25.45 -14.59
N ASN A 193 -2.54 24.32 -15.17
CA ASN A 193 -1.36 23.59 -14.75
C ASN A 193 -0.50 23.24 -15.98
N MET A 194 0.66 23.88 -16.10
CA MET A 194 1.55 23.73 -17.25
C MET A 194 2.08 22.30 -17.44
N LEU A 195 2.23 21.50 -16.37
CA LEU A 195 2.69 20.13 -16.51
C LEU A 195 1.61 19.25 -17.15
N ILE A 196 0.36 19.44 -16.76
CA ILE A 196 -0.77 18.73 -17.36
C ILE A 196 -0.96 19.18 -18.81
N GLU A 197 -0.77 20.46 -19.12
CA GLU A 197 -0.77 20.95 -20.49
C GLU A 197 0.28 20.22 -21.35
N LYS A 198 1.51 20.14 -20.88
CA LYS A 198 2.61 19.48 -21.58
C LYS A 198 2.36 18.00 -21.87
N ILE A 199 1.67 17.28 -20.99
CA ILE A 199 1.41 15.85 -21.15
C ILE A 199 0.03 15.53 -21.72
N ASN A 200 -0.82 16.54 -21.93
CA ASN A 200 -2.21 16.35 -22.34
C ASN A 200 -2.37 15.42 -23.57
N SER A 201 -1.53 15.59 -24.58
CA SER A 201 -1.56 14.75 -25.79
C SER A 201 -1.13 13.30 -25.56
N LYS A 202 -0.53 12.99 -24.42
CA LYS A 202 -0.09 11.63 -24.02
C LYS A 202 -1.09 10.96 -23.06
N LEU A 203 -2.08 11.70 -22.58
CA LEU A 203 -3.09 11.14 -21.68
C LEU A 203 -4.08 10.27 -22.45
N PRO A 204 -4.44 9.10 -21.95
CA PRO A 204 -5.44 8.23 -22.57
C PRO A 204 -6.87 8.79 -22.45
N ILE A 205 -7.12 9.67 -21.48
CA ILE A 205 -8.28 10.56 -21.41
C ILE A 205 -7.69 11.97 -21.38
N TYR A 206 -7.94 12.73 -22.41
CA TYR A 206 -7.29 14.03 -22.65
C TYR A 206 -8.32 15.16 -22.76
N PHE A 207 -7.82 16.39 -22.73
CA PHE A 207 -8.62 17.60 -22.88
C PHE A 207 -8.50 18.15 -24.30
N ASP A 208 -9.66 18.32 -24.96
CA ASP A 208 -9.71 18.96 -26.28
C ASP A 208 -9.61 20.47 -26.13
N THR A 209 -8.42 20.97 -26.37
CA THR A 209 -8.10 22.40 -26.22
C THR A 209 -8.77 23.30 -27.24
N LYS A 210 -9.32 22.73 -28.34
CA LYS A 210 -10.06 23.47 -29.37
C LYS A 210 -11.54 23.59 -29.06
N HIS A 211 -12.09 22.69 -28.24
CA HIS A 211 -13.49 22.64 -27.87
C HIS A 211 -13.65 22.80 -26.35
N ASP A 212 -13.24 23.96 -25.84
CA ASP A 212 -13.42 24.43 -24.47
C ASP A 212 -12.94 23.43 -23.38
N PHE A 213 -11.86 22.70 -23.69
CA PHE A 213 -11.27 21.69 -22.79
C PHE A 213 -12.23 20.54 -22.42
N ASN A 214 -13.13 20.16 -23.33
CA ASN A 214 -13.95 18.97 -23.15
C ASN A 214 -13.05 17.75 -22.91
N ILE A 215 -13.49 16.86 -22.04
CA ILE A 215 -12.73 15.65 -21.72
C ILE A 215 -13.10 14.59 -22.76
N VAL A 216 -12.10 14.00 -23.40
CA VAL A 216 -12.26 12.99 -24.45
C VAL A 216 -11.57 11.70 -24.04
N SER A 217 -12.32 10.59 -24.01
CA SER A 217 -11.76 9.28 -23.75
C SER A 217 -11.31 8.60 -25.05
N SER A 218 -10.00 8.27 -25.16
CA SER A 218 -9.50 7.51 -26.29
C SER A 218 -10.02 6.06 -26.33
N PHE A 219 -10.50 5.53 -25.21
CA PHE A 219 -11.04 4.19 -25.09
C PHE A 219 -12.50 4.08 -25.51
N SER A 220 -13.37 4.88 -24.90
CA SER A 220 -14.81 4.82 -25.16
C SER A 220 -15.25 5.72 -26.32
N LYS A 221 -14.37 6.63 -26.77
CA LYS A 221 -14.65 7.69 -27.75
C LYS A 221 -15.71 8.71 -27.29
N ASN A 222 -16.09 8.65 -26.01
CA ASN A 222 -17.04 9.60 -25.44
C ASN A 222 -16.38 10.95 -25.21
N VAL A 223 -17.19 11.98 -25.34
CA VAL A 223 -16.85 13.37 -24.99
C VAL A 223 -17.71 13.78 -23.80
N TYR A 224 -17.05 14.34 -22.79
CA TYR A 224 -17.70 14.83 -21.57
C TYR A 224 -17.58 16.36 -21.54
N THR A 225 -18.70 17.02 -21.40
CA THR A 225 -18.83 18.49 -21.50
C THR A 225 -19.20 19.14 -20.18
N GLU A 226 -19.56 18.35 -19.16
CA GLU A 226 -19.99 18.81 -17.86
C GLU A 226 -18.78 19.31 -17.04
N ASP A 227 -18.96 20.37 -16.29
CA ASP A 227 -17.91 20.99 -15.47
C ASP A 227 -17.53 20.17 -14.23
N GLU A 228 -18.42 19.28 -13.80
CA GLU A 228 -18.27 18.39 -12.67
C GLU A 228 -17.50 17.10 -12.97
N VAL A 229 -17.24 16.82 -14.24
CA VAL A 229 -16.50 15.61 -14.63
C VAL A 229 -15.04 15.76 -14.29
N GLY A 230 -14.53 14.82 -13.50
CA GLY A 230 -13.12 14.68 -13.15
C GLY A 230 -12.55 13.37 -13.68
N ILE A 231 -11.22 13.33 -13.82
CA ILE A 231 -10.46 12.14 -14.22
C ILE A 231 -9.38 11.85 -13.20
N VAL A 232 -9.13 10.55 -13.01
CA VAL A 232 -8.02 10.02 -12.24
C VAL A 232 -7.22 9.12 -13.17
N ILE A 233 -5.96 9.47 -13.41
CA ILE A 233 -5.07 8.70 -14.28
C ILE A 233 -3.77 8.43 -13.54
N LYS A 234 -3.41 7.16 -13.42
CA LYS A 234 -2.11 6.72 -12.93
C LYS A 234 -1.36 6.07 -14.09
N MET A 235 -0.18 6.59 -14.44
CA MET A 235 0.58 6.11 -15.58
C MET A 235 2.08 6.33 -15.40
N GLU A 236 2.89 5.67 -16.25
CA GLU A 236 4.31 5.96 -16.32
C GLU A 236 4.53 7.45 -16.66
N SER A 237 5.51 8.07 -16.00
CA SER A 237 5.80 9.48 -16.18
C SER A 237 6.30 9.76 -17.60
N PRO A 238 5.64 10.68 -18.34
CA PRO A 238 6.16 11.12 -19.63
C PRO A 238 7.45 11.96 -19.54
N PHE A 239 7.88 12.33 -18.33
CA PHE A 239 9.07 13.13 -18.08
C PHE A 239 10.30 12.30 -17.72
N ALA A 240 10.11 11.12 -17.06
CA ALA A 240 11.23 10.32 -16.56
C ALA A 240 10.89 8.83 -16.59
N LYS A 241 11.77 8.03 -17.16
CA LYS A 241 11.64 6.55 -17.21
C LYS A 241 11.64 5.95 -15.80
N GLY A 242 10.75 5.01 -15.54
CA GLY A 242 10.65 4.32 -14.26
C GLY A 242 10.09 5.19 -13.12
N LYS A 243 9.49 6.32 -13.45
CA LYS A 243 8.70 7.15 -12.56
C LYS A 243 7.25 7.14 -12.98
N GLU A 244 6.36 7.50 -12.06
CA GLU A 244 4.93 7.55 -12.34
C GLU A 244 4.35 8.95 -12.12
N VAL A 245 3.26 9.21 -12.82
CA VAL A 245 2.41 10.37 -12.58
C VAL A 245 1.01 9.91 -12.17
N LEU A 246 0.46 10.59 -11.16
CA LEU A 246 -0.95 10.52 -10.79
C LEU A 246 -1.59 11.86 -11.16
N VAL A 247 -2.50 11.85 -12.14
CA VAL A 247 -3.21 13.04 -12.61
C VAL A 247 -4.60 13.07 -12.00
N LEU A 248 -4.91 14.13 -11.25
CA LEU A 248 -6.21 14.42 -10.67
C LEU A 248 -6.71 15.73 -11.29
N SER A 249 -7.57 15.60 -12.27
CA SER A 249 -7.86 16.70 -13.18
C SER A 249 -9.34 16.78 -13.51
N GLY A 250 -9.79 17.93 -13.95
CA GLY A 250 -11.14 18.14 -14.44
C GLY A 250 -11.18 19.28 -15.47
N ARG A 251 -12.27 19.34 -16.23
CA ARG A 251 -12.48 20.40 -17.19
C ARG A 251 -12.45 21.79 -16.51
N ARG A 252 -13.04 21.86 -15.31
CA ARG A 252 -13.09 23.05 -14.43
C ARG A 252 -12.73 22.65 -13.00
N PHE A 253 -12.64 23.61 -12.12
CA PHE A 253 -12.39 23.41 -10.68
C PHE A 253 -13.29 22.33 -10.06
N LYS A 254 -14.59 22.32 -10.36
CA LYS A 254 -15.53 21.32 -9.82
C LYS A 254 -15.14 19.91 -10.21
N GLY A 255 -14.69 19.68 -11.44
CA GLY A 255 -14.24 18.38 -11.92
C GLY A 255 -12.94 17.94 -11.23
N THR A 256 -11.96 18.84 -11.07
CA THR A 256 -10.74 18.53 -10.30
C THR A 256 -11.08 18.15 -8.87
N ARG A 257 -11.97 18.90 -8.22
CA ARG A 257 -12.43 18.58 -6.87
C ARG A 257 -13.17 17.23 -6.82
N ALA A 258 -13.98 16.93 -7.83
CA ALA A 258 -14.68 15.62 -7.90
C ALA A 258 -13.68 14.45 -7.98
N ALA A 259 -12.60 14.57 -8.75
CA ALA A 259 -11.52 13.58 -8.81
C ALA A 259 -10.87 13.34 -7.44
N ILE A 260 -10.60 14.42 -6.71
CA ILE A 260 -10.02 14.32 -5.35
C ILE A 260 -11.02 13.71 -4.35
N VAL A 261 -12.28 14.15 -4.39
CA VAL A 261 -13.33 13.56 -3.54
C VAL A 261 -13.50 12.07 -3.82
N ALA A 262 -13.40 11.65 -5.09
CA ALA A 262 -13.46 10.25 -5.48
C ALA A 262 -12.30 9.44 -4.84
N ILE A 263 -11.08 9.97 -4.87
CA ILE A 263 -9.93 9.36 -4.18
C ILE A 263 -10.20 9.27 -2.66
N VAL A 264 -10.60 10.36 -2.03
CA VAL A 264 -10.75 10.41 -0.56
C VAL A 264 -11.89 9.52 -0.06
N LYS A 265 -13.03 9.50 -0.77
CA LYS A 265 -14.23 8.80 -0.31
C LYS A 265 -14.48 7.44 -0.96
N HIS A 266 -13.97 7.23 -2.16
CA HIS A 266 -14.28 6.06 -2.99
C HIS A 266 -13.03 5.37 -3.53
N LEU A 267 -11.89 5.48 -2.85
CA LEU A 267 -10.59 4.96 -3.32
C LEU A 267 -10.65 3.49 -3.74
N LYS A 268 -11.40 2.67 -3.00
CA LYS A 268 -11.57 1.24 -3.36
C LYS A 268 -12.13 1.07 -4.77
N LYS A 269 -13.14 1.85 -5.12
CA LYS A 269 -13.77 1.83 -6.46
C LYS A 269 -12.83 2.42 -7.51
N ILE A 270 -12.11 3.50 -7.18
CA ILE A 270 -11.11 4.09 -8.06
C ILE A 270 -9.97 3.11 -8.35
N ALA A 271 -9.50 2.38 -7.33
CA ALA A 271 -8.42 1.40 -7.45
C ALA A 271 -8.79 0.17 -8.31
N GLU A 272 -10.09 -0.08 -8.56
CA GLU A 272 -10.56 -1.08 -9.51
C GLU A 272 -10.38 -0.62 -10.97
N GLY A 273 -10.22 0.70 -11.18
CA GLY A 273 -10.11 1.32 -12.49
C GLY A 273 -11.42 1.24 -13.30
N ASN A 274 -11.29 1.36 -14.59
CA ASN A 274 -12.42 1.16 -15.50
C ASN A 274 -12.29 -0.15 -16.30
N LYS A 275 -13.35 -0.50 -17.04
CA LYS A 275 -13.40 -1.74 -17.85
C LYS A 275 -12.33 -1.86 -18.95
N PHE A 276 -11.64 -0.78 -19.27
CA PHE A 276 -10.60 -0.73 -20.31
C PHE A 276 -9.19 -0.71 -19.71
N ASN A 277 -9.02 -0.11 -18.52
CA ASN A 277 -7.72 0.05 -17.88
C ASN A 277 -7.86 0.23 -16.37
N SER A 278 -7.16 -0.59 -15.61
CA SER A 278 -7.19 -0.58 -14.13
C SER A 278 -6.56 0.66 -13.48
N ASN A 279 -5.76 1.43 -14.24
CA ASN A 279 -5.08 2.64 -13.73
C ASN A 279 -5.82 3.94 -14.05
N ILE A 280 -7.04 3.85 -14.60
CA ILE A 280 -7.81 5.01 -15.07
C ILE A 280 -9.24 4.90 -14.54
N ALA A 281 -9.74 5.97 -13.93
CA ALA A 281 -11.10 6.11 -13.46
C ALA A 281 -11.72 7.47 -13.83
#